data_c84e8b49a2b57c2f08e070e7d99805d8
#
_entry.id   c84e8b49a2b57c2f08e070e7d99805d8
#
_cell.length_a   1.000
_cell.length_b   1.000
_cell.length_c   1.000
_cell.angle_alpha   90.00
_cell.angle_beta   90.00
_cell.angle_gamma   90.00
#
_symmetry.space_group_name_H-M   'P 1'
#
loop_
_entity.id
_entity.type
_entity.pdbx_description
1 polymer ?
#
loop_
_entity_poly.entity_id
_entity_poly.type
_entity_poly.pdbx_seq_one_letter_code
_entity_poly.pdbx_strand_id
1 'polypeptide(L)'
;MTSRRTFIINSSLATAAVLAVPSFAFTMNKKEIGLQLYTLREEIPKDIKATLEKVSSAGFTTVETYGFSIKDQFWGLSPAELKKILDTNHLKAVSGHYGIGSFLSDGDTAELKAAIAAARILKSEYLTIPWIDPPFRKNSEDYKKIAGRLNVAGKMCQDAGLKLAYHNHDFEFEDHNGVTGYEILLKETDKDLVYFEMDLYWVVRAGKDPLHIFKENPGRFKLWHVKDMDKLKPALNTEVGSGSIDFKSIFKEAKLAGMEHFFVEQENNFAINSFDSIKTSCVFISNNLIRK
;
A
#
# COMPACT_ATOMS: atom_id res chain seq x y z
N MET A 1 -14.33 24.15 -82.06
CA MET A 1 -14.31 22.67 -82.22
C MET A 1 -13.59 22.06 -81.00
N THR A 2 -14.33 21.22 -80.31
CA THR A 2 -13.93 20.17 -79.37
C THR A 2 -12.93 20.45 -78.23
N SER A 3 -13.50 20.73 -77.15
CA SER A 3 -13.21 20.36 -75.75
C SER A 3 -12.49 19.02 -75.59
N ARG A 4 -11.50 18.98 -74.65
CA ARG A 4 -11.20 17.80 -73.88
C ARG A 4 -11.06 18.18 -72.40
N ARG A 5 -12.00 17.72 -71.60
CA ARG A 5 -12.00 17.76 -70.17
C ARG A 5 -10.87 16.92 -69.59
N THR A 6 -10.06 17.54 -68.75
CA THR A 6 -9.11 16.79 -67.89
C THR A 6 -9.72 16.73 -66.53
N PHE A 7 -10.05 15.52 -66.09
CA PHE A 7 -10.62 15.22 -64.80
C PHE A 7 -9.45 15.03 -63.81
N ILE A 8 -9.25 15.96 -62.89
CA ILE A 8 -8.26 15.83 -61.84
C ILE A 8 -8.94 15.10 -60.67
N ILE A 9 -8.51 13.88 -60.39
CA ILE A 9 -8.92 13.12 -59.23
C ILE A 9 -8.02 13.58 -58.10
N ASN A 10 -8.57 14.33 -57.14
CA ASN A 10 -7.93 14.62 -55.87
C ASN A 10 -8.03 13.36 -54.98
N SER A 11 -6.98 12.60 -54.88
CA SER A 11 -6.84 11.53 -53.89
C SER A 11 -6.45 12.15 -52.57
N SER A 12 -7.43 12.29 -51.69
CA SER A 12 -7.21 12.68 -50.27
C SER A 12 -6.56 11.49 -49.53
N LEU A 13 -5.27 11.54 -49.31
CA LEU A 13 -4.57 10.66 -48.38
C LEU A 13 -4.97 11.08 -46.98
N ALA A 14 -5.94 10.38 -46.41
CA ALA A 14 -6.20 10.44 -44.98
C ALA A 14 -5.08 9.70 -44.24
N THR A 15 -4.11 10.45 -43.74
CA THR A 15 -3.08 9.91 -42.87
C THR A 15 -3.75 9.65 -41.50
N ALA A 16 -4.08 8.41 -41.20
CA ALA A 16 -4.48 7.97 -39.89
C ALA A 16 -3.25 8.07 -38.97
N ALA A 17 -3.17 9.15 -38.21
CA ALA A 17 -2.24 9.24 -37.09
C ALA A 17 -2.69 8.25 -36.02
N VAL A 18 -2.08 7.07 -36.01
CA VAL A 18 -2.17 6.13 -34.89
C VAL A 18 -1.43 6.81 -33.75
N LEU A 19 -2.18 7.41 -32.83
CA LEU A 19 -1.66 7.83 -31.54
C LEU A 19 -1.22 6.56 -30.82
N ALA A 20 0.07 6.24 -30.92
CA ALA A 20 0.69 5.24 -30.06
C ALA A 20 0.62 5.77 -28.62
N VAL A 21 -0.43 5.37 -27.91
CA VAL A 21 -0.47 5.50 -26.45
C VAL A 21 0.70 4.66 -25.98
N PRO A 22 1.70 5.24 -25.27
CA PRO A 22 2.76 4.43 -24.70
C PRO A 22 2.06 3.46 -23.73
N SER A 23 2.03 2.18 -24.10
CA SER A 23 1.72 1.13 -23.16
C SER A 23 2.86 1.15 -22.15
N PHE A 24 2.63 1.81 -21.01
CA PHE A 24 3.45 1.58 -19.83
C PHE A 24 3.32 0.09 -19.54
N ALA A 25 4.29 -0.68 -20.02
CA ALA A 25 4.42 -2.04 -19.58
C ALA A 25 4.66 -1.97 -18.07
N PHE A 26 3.66 -2.42 -17.31
CA PHE A 26 3.80 -2.64 -15.88
C PHE A 26 4.82 -3.78 -15.72
N THR A 27 6.09 -3.42 -15.72
CA THR A 27 7.15 -4.32 -15.31
C THR A 27 7.16 -4.27 -13.80
N MET A 28 6.47 -5.23 -13.15
CA MET A 28 6.82 -5.55 -11.77
C MET A 28 8.33 -5.75 -11.74
N ASN A 29 9.01 -4.86 -11.03
CA ASN A 29 10.45 -4.97 -10.88
C ASN A 29 10.74 -6.31 -10.20
N LYS A 30 11.38 -7.24 -10.90
CA LYS A 30 11.34 -8.71 -10.74
C LYS A 30 11.78 -9.25 -9.37
N LYS A 31 12.12 -8.36 -8.40
CA LYS A 31 12.75 -8.73 -7.13
C LYS A 31 12.40 -7.86 -5.93
N GLU A 32 11.47 -6.93 -6.02
CA GLU A 32 11.17 -6.10 -4.85
C GLU A 32 10.08 -6.76 -4.00
N ILE A 33 10.50 -7.45 -2.93
CA ILE A 33 9.60 -7.98 -1.90
C ILE A 33 9.74 -7.07 -0.70
N GLY A 34 8.61 -6.55 -0.21
CA GLY A 34 8.53 -5.67 0.94
C GLY A 34 8.19 -6.40 2.23
N LEU A 35 8.63 -5.84 3.35
CA LEU A 35 8.24 -6.27 4.69
C LEU A 35 7.66 -5.08 5.46
N GLN A 36 6.45 -5.24 6.04
CA GLN A 36 5.96 -4.34 7.08
C GLN A 36 6.73 -4.64 8.37
N LEU A 37 7.49 -3.64 8.84
CA LEU A 37 8.40 -3.80 9.99
C LEU A 37 7.66 -4.03 11.32
N TYR A 38 6.36 -3.77 11.39
CA TYR A 38 5.52 -4.11 12.55
C TYR A 38 5.52 -5.61 12.85
N THR A 39 5.77 -6.45 11.85
CA THR A 39 6.03 -7.90 12.03
C THR A 39 7.13 -8.18 13.03
N LEU A 40 8.13 -7.30 13.10
CA LEU A 40 9.32 -7.44 13.98
C LEU A 40 9.29 -6.45 15.16
N ARG A 41 8.10 -5.98 15.58
CA ARG A 41 7.94 -4.98 16.64
C ARG A 41 8.54 -5.37 17.98
N GLU A 42 8.67 -6.67 18.25
CA GLU A 42 9.32 -7.19 19.46
C GLU A 42 10.85 -7.25 19.33
N GLU A 43 11.38 -7.21 18.11
CA GLU A 43 12.82 -7.34 17.83
C GLU A 43 13.49 -5.97 17.60
N ILE A 44 12.82 -5.06 16.95
CA ILE A 44 13.33 -3.71 16.63
C ILE A 44 13.82 -2.96 17.85
N PRO A 45 13.09 -2.91 18.99
CA PRO A 45 13.57 -2.20 20.18
C PRO A 45 14.79 -2.82 20.84
N LYS A 46 15.08 -4.11 20.58
CA LYS A 46 16.24 -4.81 21.14
C LYS A 46 17.53 -4.44 20.40
N ASP A 47 17.50 -4.53 19.08
CA ASP A 47 18.62 -4.15 18.20
C ASP A 47 18.10 -3.93 16.76
N ILE A 48 17.87 -2.68 16.44
CA ILE A 48 17.35 -2.31 15.10
C ILE A 48 18.34 -2.62 13.98
N LYS A 49 19.66 -2.48 14.22
CA LYS A 49 20.67 -2.73 13.19
C LYS A 49 20.73 -4.21 12.83
N ALA A 50 20.86 -5.07 13.84
CA ALA A 50 20.85 -6.52 13.65
C ALA A 50 19.49 -7.01 13.07
N THR A 51 18.38 -6.38 13.46
CA THR A 51 17.06 -6.71 12.91
C THR A 51 16.99 -6.41 11.42
N LEU A 52 17.41 -5.22 10.97
CA LEU A 52 17.37 -4.84 9.54
C LEU A 52 18.39 -5.63 8.71
N GLU A 53 19.53 -6.02 9.27
CA GLU A 53 20.47 -6.95 8.62
C GLU A 53 19.79 -8.31 8.34
N LYS A 54 19.05 -8.86 9.32
CA LYS A 54 18.30 -10.11 9.16
C LYS A 54 17.17 -9.96 8.13
N VAL A 55 16.48 -8.82 8.07
CA VAL A 55 15.46 -8.53 7.06
C VAL A 55 16.05 -8.59 5.65
N SER A 56 17.17 -7.91 5.42
CA SER A 56 17.90 -7.96 4.15
C SER A 56 18.37 -9.39 3.82
N SER A 57 18.95 -10.09 4.80
CA SER A 57 19.42 -11.47 4.65
C SER A 57 18.28 -12.47 4.36
N ALA A 58 17.06 -12.19 4.79
CA ALA A 58 15.87 -12.98 4.45
C ALA A 58 15.39 -12.80 3.01
N GLY A 59 15.93 -11.81 2.28
CA GLY A 59 15.65 -11.56 0.85
C GLY A 59 14.72 -10.38 0.58
N PHE A 60 14.35 -9.59 1.58
CA PHE A 60 13.58 -8.36 1.40
C PHE A 60 14.48 -7.24 0.87
N THR A 61 13.91 -6.38 0.02
CA THR A 61 14.60 -5.23 -0.58
C THR A 61 13.91 -3.91 -0.28
N THR A 62 12.64 -3.97 0.08
CA THR A 62 11.86 -2.82 0.51
C THR A 62 11.25 -3.07 1.88
N VAL A 63 10.97 -2.00 2.60
CA VAL A 63 10.28 -2.07 3.89
C VAL A 63 9.21 -1.00 3.96
N GLU A 64 8.22 -1.27 4.78
CA GLU A 64 7.30 -0.29 5.29
C GLU A 64 7.60 -0.05 6.76
N THR A 65 7.82 1.21 7.14
CA THR A 65 8.14 1.60 8.51
C THR A 65 6.87 1.80 9.33
N TYR A 66 7.00 1.83 10.66
CA TYR A 66 5.89 2.11 11.59
C TYR A 66 6.39 2.87 12.82
N GLY A 67 5.45 3.36 13.64
CA GLY A 67 5.74 3.85 15.00
C GLY A 67 6.46 5.19 15.05
N PHE A 68 6.46 5.98 13.97
CA PHE A 68 6.98 7.35 14.01
C PHE A 68 6.11 8.24 14.88
N SER A 69 6.75 9.03 15.74
CA SER A 69 6.12 10.13 16.49
C SER A 69 7.03 11.36 16.50
N ILE A 70 6.47 12.52 16.78
CA ILE A 70 7.28 13.77 16.93
C ILE A 70 8.26 13.61 18.09
N LYS A 71 7.85 12.95 19.17
CA LYS A 71 8.64 12.80 20.40
C LYS A 71 9.72 11.75 20.25
N ASP A 72 9.35 10.56 19.83
CA ASP A 72 10.22 9.39 19.90
C ASP A 72 10.87 9.06 18.54
N GLN A 73 10.50 9.80 17.50
CA GLN A 73 10.96 9.58 16.13
C GLN A 73 10.72 8.11 15.70
N PHE A 74 11.64 7.47 15.02
CA PHE A 74 11.59 6.02 14.74
C PHE A 74 12.33 5.25 15.84
N TRP A 75 11.64 4.83 16.86
CA TRP A 75 12.21 4.02 17.96
C TRP A 75 13.45 4.64 18.60
N GLY A 76 13.48 5.97 18.72
CA GLY A 76 14.61 6.75 19.23
C GLY A 76 15.63 7.16 18.17
N LEU A 77 15.46 6.78 16.90
CA LEU A 77 16.31 7.20 15.80
C LEU A 77 15.65 8.34 15.01
N SER A 78 16.42 9.33 14.67
CA SER A 78 15.99 10.34 13.68
C SER A 78 15.76 9.67 12.31
N PRO A 79 14.90 10.24 11.43
CA PRO A 79 14.73 9.74 10.07
C PRO A 79 16.04 9.61 9.28
N ALA A 80 17.00 10.48 9.51
CA ALA A 80 18.30 10.44 8.85
C ALA A 80 19.17 9.26 9.34
N GLU A 81 19.14 8.96 10.64
CA GLU A 81 19.84 7.80 11.20
C GLU A 81 19.23 6.49 10.73
N LEU A 82 17.89 6.39 10.73
CA LEU A 82 17.20 5.22 10.19
C LEU A 82 17.54 5.04 8.70
N LYS A 83 17.49 6.13 7.91
CA LYS A 83 17.85 6.10 6.48
C LYS A 83 19.25 5.52 6.26
N LYS A 84 20.23 5.93 7.05
CA LYS A 84 21.60 5.41 6.96
C LYS A 84 21.68 3.91 7.25
N ILE A 85 20.93 3.42 8.24
CA ILE A 85 20.90 1.98 8.58
C ILE A 85 20.24 1.20 7.44
N LEU A 86 19.13 1.69 6.88
CA LEU A 86 18.47 1.08 5.74
C LEU A 86 19.40 1.00 4.52
N ASP A 87 20.09 2.09 4.20
CA ASP A 87 21.03 2.13 3.06
C ASP A 87 22.18 1.14 3.23
N THR A 88 22.72 1.02 4.45
CA THR A 88 23.79 0.06 4.78
C THR A 88 23.33 -1.38 4.52
N ASN A 89 22.06 -1.66 4.71
CA ASN A 89 21.45 -2.98 4.51
C ASN A 89 20.80 -3.14 3.12
N HIS A 90 21.00 -2.20 2.20
CA HIS A 90 20.38 -2.19 0.86
C HIS A 90 18.86 -2.28 0.88
N LEU A 91 18.23 -1.73 1.93
CA LEU A 91 16.78 -1.64 2.10
C LEU A 91 16.26 -0.25 1.72
N LYS A 92 15.08 -0.18 1.10
CA LYS A 92 14.39 1.08 0.81
C LYS A 92 13.10 1.14 1.62
N ALA A 93 12.87 2.23 2.36
CA ALA A 93 11.58 2.49 2.99
C ALA A 93 10.64 3.15 1.98
N VAL A 94 9.96 2.35 1.15
CA VAL A 94 9.07 2.89 0.09
C VAL A 94 7.76 3.42 0.65
N SER A 95 7.34 2.96 1.82
CA SER A 95 6.17 3.40 2.57
C SER A 95 6.44 3.41 4.07
N GLY A 96 5.53 4.00 4.82
CA GLY A 96 5.51 3.94 6.28
C GLY A 96 4.12 4.22 6.84
N HIS A 97 3.78 3.54 7.93
CA HIS A 97 2.58 3.78 8.73
C HIS A 97 2.80 4.96 9.67
N TYR A 98 2.02 6.02 9.48
CA TYR A 98 2.10 7.24 10.26
C TYR A 98 0.78 7.54 10.97
N GLY A 99 0.80 7.62 12.28
CA GLY A 99 -0.34 8.11 13.07
C GLY A 99 -0.50 9.62 12.87
N ILE A 100 -1.70 10.04 12.46
CA ILE A 100 -2.09 11.45 12.34
C ILE A 100 -3.46 11.68 13.02
N GLY A 101 -3.63 11.08 14.21
CA GLY A 101 -4.90 11.07 14.92
C GLY A 101 -5.45 12.46 15.22
N SER A 102 -4.62 13.41 15.63
CA SER A 102 -5.02 14.80 15.87
C SER A 102 -5.48 15.49 14.57
N PHE A 103 -4.84 15.20 13.43
CA PHE A 103 -5.30 15.73 12.15
C PHE A 103 -6.67 15.15 11.74
N LEU A 104 -6.87 13.86 11.91
CA LEU A 104 -8.14 13.21 11.58
C LEU A 104 -9.28 13.69 12.46
N SER A 105 -9.02 13.97 13.74
CA SER A 105 -10.02 14.42 14.72
C SER A 105 -10.40 15.89 14.58
N ASP A 106 -9.45 16.79 14.68
CA ASP A 106 -9.69 18.24 14.78
C ASP A 106 -9.00 19.08 13.69
N GLY A 107 -8.08 18.48 12.91
CA GLY A 107 -7.37 19.14 11.82
C GLY A 107 -6.02 19.73 12.22
N ASP A 108 -5.49 19.40 13.40
CA ASP A 108 -4.12 19.80 13.74
C ASP A 108 -3.10 19.14 12.81
N THR A 109 -2.36 19.95 12.12
CA THR A 109 -1.42 19.52 11.07
C THR A 109 -0.02 19.17 11.59
N ALA A 110 0.24 19.25 12.89
CA ALA A 110 1.59 19.08 13.43
C ALA A 110 2.14 17.66 13.14
N GLU A 111 1.39 16.63 13.46
CA GLU A 111 1.76 15.21 13.20
C GLU A 111 1.92 14.95 11.71
N LEU A 112 0.97 15.40 10.87
CA LEU A 112 1.02 15.20 9.43
C LEU A 112 2.23 15.87 8.79
N LYS A 113 2.56 17.11 9.19
CA LYS A 113 3.76 17.81 8.70
C LYS A 113 5.04 17.10 9.11
N ALA A 114 5.12 16.61 10.35
CA ALA A 114 6.27 15.86 10.84
C ALA A 114 6.42 14.52 10.09
N ALA A 115 5.32 13.80 9.85
CA ALA A 115 5.30 12.56 9.07
C ALA A 115 5.76 12.80 7.62
N ILE A 116 5.26 13.84 6.97
CA ILE A 116 5.70 14.25 5.62
C ILE A 116 7.22 14.52 5.60
N ALA A 117 7.73 15.27 6.58
CA ALA A 117 9.16 15.56 6.66
C ALA A 117 9.99 14.29 6.85
N ALA A 118 9.56 13.38 7.72
CA ALA A 118 10.23 12.11 7.96
C ALA A 118 10.22 11.20 6.71
N ALA A 119 9.06 11.05 6.05
CA ALA A 119 8.93 10.26 4.82
C ALA A 119 9.84 10.78 3.70
N ARG A 120 9.95 12.10 3.54
CA ARG A 120 10.86 12.72 2.57
C ARG A 120 12.33 12.44 2.85
N ILE A 121 12.75 12.46 4.12
CA ILE A 121 14.13 12.13 4.51
C ILE A 121 14.42 10.66 4.21
N LEU A 122 13.49 9.75 4.46
CA LEU A 122 13.58 8.33 4.11
C LEU A 122 13.55 8.10 2.59
N LYS A 123 13.16 9.10 1.79
CA LYS A 123 12.89 9.01 0.35
C LYS A 123 11.77 8.00 0.06
N SER A 124 10.77 7.97 0.91
CA SER A 124 9.57 7.16 0.70
C SER A 124 8.76 7.69 -0.48
N GLU A 125 8.01 6.81 -1.13
CA GLU A 125 7.03 7.16 -2.16
C GLU A 125 5.66 7.42 -1.55
N TYR A 126 5.34 6.67 -0.47
CA TYR A 126 4.05 6.69 0.19
C TYR A 126 4.15 7.09 1.66
N LEU A 127 3.14 7.82 2.11
CA LEU A 127 2.78 8.03 3.51
C LEU A 127 1.43 7.32 3.72
N THR A 128 1.43 6.27 4.55
CA THR A 128 0.23 5.45 4.76
C THR A 128 -0.37 5.72 6.13
N ILE A 129 -1.69 5.94 6.15
CA ILE A 129 -2.46 6.14 7.38
C ILE A 129 -3.05 4.79 7.80
N PRO A 130 -2.59 4.20 8.93
CA PRO A 130 -2.95 2.83 9.28
C PRO A 130 -4.21 2.72 10.13
N TRP A 131 -4.75 3.82 10.67
CA TRP A 131 -5.75 3.73 11.72
C TRP A 131 -6.65 4.94 11.82
N ILE A 132 -7.92 4.69 12.11
CA ILE A 132 -8.92 5.69 12.55
C ILE A 132 -9.36 5.31 13.95
N ASP A 133 -9.25 6.23 14.92
CA ASP A 133 -9.65 5.96 16.29
C ASP A 133 -11.15 5.73 16.42
N PRO A 134 -11.60 4.81 17.31
CA PRO A 134 -13.01 4.44 17.44
C PRO A 134 -14.01 5.60 17.61
N PRO A 135 -13.66 6.72 18.28
CA PRO A 135 -14.56 7.87 18.37
C PRO A 135 -14.91 8.51 17.03
N PHE A 136 -14.09 8.32 16.00
CA PHE A 136 -14.21 8.97 14.69
C PHE A 136 -14.66 8.04 13.55
N ARG A 137 -15.19 6.84 13.90
CA ARG A 137 -15.65 5.83 12.92
C ARG A 137 -16.94 5.11 13.33
N LYS A 138 -17.85 5.83 14.02
CA LYS A 138 -19.08 5.24 14.59
C LYS A 138 -20.21 5.09 13.59
N ASN A 139 -20.21 5.89 12.54
CA ASN A 139 -21.30 5.97 11.57
C ASN A 139 -20.81 6.51 10.22
N SER A 140 -21.68 6.49 9.22
CA SER A 140 -21.38 6.94 7.85
C SER A 140 -20.89 8.40 7.79
N GLU A 141 -21.42 9.29 8.61
CA GLU A 141 -21.02 10.71 8.62
C GLU A 141 -19.59 10.91 9.15
N ASP A 142 -19.17 10.08 10.10
CA ASP A 142 -17.80 10.11 10.60
C ASP A 142 -16.82 9.69 9.48
N TYR A 143 -17.12 8.62 8.74
CA TYR A 143 -16.30 8.20 7.59
C TYR A 143 -16.24 9.25 6.48
N LYS A 144 -17.33 9.99 6.20
CA LYS A 144 -17.31 11.11 5.24
C LYS A 144 -16.39 12.25 5.70
N LYS A 145 -16.41 12.58 7.00
CA LYS A 145 -15.48 13.56 7.58
C LYS A 145 -14.04 13.11 7.44
N ILE A 146 -13.75 11.83 7.74
CA ILE A 146 -12.43 11.25 7.56
C ILE A 146 -12.01 11.32 6.10
N ALA A 147 -12.86 10.96 5.14
CA ALA A 147 -12.57 11.06 3.71
C ALA A 147 -12.20 12.51 3.32
N GLY A 148 -12.92 13.50 3.82
CA GLY A 148 -12.57 14.91 3.62
C GLY A 148 -11.19 15.26 4.20
N ARG A 149 -10.84 14.74 5.39
CA ARG A 149 -9.51 14.92 5.99
C ARG A 149 -8.42 14.23 5.16
N LEU A 150 -8.67 13.01 4.69
CA LEU A 150 -7.73 12.29 3.83
C LEU A 150 -7.47 13.02 2.51
N ASN A 151 -8.49 13.66 1.90
CA ASN A 151 -8.29 14.49 0.70
C ASN A 151 -7.35 15.67 0.98
N VAL A 152 -7.51 16.34 2.12
CA VAL A 152 -6.59 17.44 2.52
C VAL A 152 -5.19 16.90 2.78
N ALA A 153 -5.05 15.78 3.50
CA ALA A 153 -3.75 15.15 3.74
C ALA A 153 -3.09 14.70 2.43
N GLY A 154 -3.87 14.13 1.50
CA GLY A 154 -3.41 13.72 0.17
C GLY A 154 -2.86 14.90 -0.62
N LYS A 155 -3.54 16.05 -0.59
CA LYS A 155 -3.03 17.27 -1.22
C LYS A 155 -1.71 17.75 -0.59
N MET A 156 -1.59 17.72 0.74
CA MET A 156 -0.35 18.09 1.42
C MET A 156 0.80 17.12 1.08
N CYS A 157 0.52 15.82 0.98
CA CYS A 157 1.50 14.82 0.54
C CYS A 157 1.92 15.07 -0.91
N GLN A 158 0.98 15.28 -1.83
CA GLN A 158 1.24 15.56 -3.23
C GLN A 158 2.13 16.82 -3.41
N ASP A 159 1.84 17.90 -2.68
CA ASP A 159 2.66 19.14 -2.70
C ASP A 159 4.08 18.92 -2.18
N ALA A 160 4.26 17.89 -1.36
CA ALA A 160 5.58 17.49 -0.85
C ALA A 160 6.29 16.43 -1.71
N GLY A 161 5.67 15.99 -2.82
CA GLY A 161 6.19 14.96 -3.72
C GLY A 161 5.99 13.52 -3.20
N LEU A 162 5.00 13.32 -2.32
CA LEU A 162 4.60 12.02 -1.77
C LEU A 162 3.19 11.65 -2.25
N LYS A 163 2.86 10.36 -2.17
CA LYS A 163 1.50 9.84 -2.32
C LYS A 163 0.93 9.50 -0.94
N LEU A 164 -0.36 9.78 -0.72
CA LEU A 164 -1.05 9.32 0.48
C LEU A 164 -1.72 7.98 0.20
N ALA A 165 -1.59 7.03 1.14
CA ALA A 165 -2.37 5.81 1.16
C ALA A 165 -3.13 5.65 2.48
N TYR A 166 -4.25 4.91 2.44
CA TYR A 166 -5.01 4.49 3.60
C TYR A 166 -5.00 2.96 3.71
N HIS A 167 -4.64 2.44 4.88
CA HIS A 167 -4.62 1.01 5.19
C HIS A 167 -5.87 0.60 5.96
N ASN A 168 -6.51 -0.49 5.54
CA ASN A 168 -7.73 -1.00 6.17
C ASN A 168 -7.46 -2.12 7.18
N HIS A 169 -8.40 -2.21 8.13
CA HIS A 169 -8.63 -3.36 9.00
C HIS A 169 -9.99 -4.00 8.69
N ASP A 170 -10.60 -4.68 9.66
CA ASP A 170 -11.93 -5.27 9.52
C ASP A 170 -13.07 -4.28 9.85
N PHE A 171 -12.81 -3.32 10.70
CA PHE A 171 -13.84 -2.37 11.16
C PHE A 171 -14.40 -1.46 10.08
N GLU A 172 -13.65 -1.21 8.99
CA GLU A 172 -14.16 -0.44 7.86
C GLU A 172 -15.25 -1.20 7.08
N PHE A 173 -15.35 -2.50 7.28
CA PHE A 173 -16.36 -3.35 6.63
C PHE A 173 -17.61 -3.56 7.49
N GLU A 174 -17.70 -2.94 8.67
CA GLU A 174 -18.92 -2.89 9.47
C GLU A 174 -20.02 -2.14 8.71
N ASP A 175 -21.27 -2.65 8.83
CA ASP A 175 -22.43 -2.04 8.15
C ASP A 175 -22.93 -0.80 8.88
N HIS A 176 -23.06 0.30 8.17
CA HIS A 176 -23.61 1.56 8.64
C HIS A 176 -24.88 1.93 7.86
N ASN A 177 -25.96 1.17 8.08
CA ASN A 177 -27.25 1.33 7.39
C ASN A 177 -27.18 1.05 5.86
N GLY A 178 -26.56 -0.06 5.49
CA GLY A 178 -26.48 -0.54 4.11
C GLY A 178 -25.27 -0.04 3.34
N VAL A 179 -24.31 0.63 3.99
CA VAL A 179 -23.03 1.04 3.42
C VAL A 179 -21.91 0.82 4.44
N THR A 180 -20.75 0.38 3.97
CA THR A 180 -19.59 0.19 4.83
C THR A 180 -18.70 1.44 4.87
N GLY A 181 -17.92 1.59 5.94
CA GLY A 181 -16.92 2.66 6.03
C GLY A 181 -15.92 2.62 4.88
N TYR A 182 -15.53 1.42 4.46
CA TYR A 182 -14.60 1.24 3.33
C TYR A 182 -15.16 1.75 2.01
N GLU A 183 -16.44 1.45 1.71
CA GLU A 183 -17.13 1.97 0.52
C GLU A 183 -17.22 3.50 0.54
N ILE A 184 -17.49 4.09 1.71
CA ILE A 184 -17.51 5.55 1.86
C ILE A 184 -16.13 6.14 1.58
N LEU A 185 -15.06 5.58 2.17
CA LEU A 185 -13.70 6.05 1.93
C LEU A 185 -13.32 5.96 0.44
N LEU A 186 -13.62 4.84 -0.22
CA LEU A 186 -13.35 4.65 -1.66
C LEU A 186 -14.10 5.66 -2.53
N LYS A 187 -15.35 5.99 -2.19
CA LYS A 187 -16.22 6.87 -2.96
C LYS A 187 -15.93 8.36 -2.72
N GLU A 188 -15.72 8.75 -1.46
CA GLU A 188 -15.64 10.17 -1.07
C GLU A 188 -14.20 10.71 -1.10
N THR A 189 -13.18 9.84 -1.26
CA THR A 189 -11.80 10.29 -1.43
C THR A 189 -11.48 10.53 -2.91
N ASP A 190 -10.74 11.61 -3.17
CA ASP A 190 -10.22 11.94 -4.49
C ASP A 190 -9.21 10.87 -4.94
N LYS A 191 -9.48 10.25 -6.08
CA LYS A 191 -8.67 9.16 -6.65
C LYS A 191 -7.25 9.57 -7.06
N ASP A 192 -7.01 10.86 -7.25
CA ASP A 192 -5.71 11.39 -7.65
C ASP A 192 -4.89 11.88 -6.43
N LEU A 193 -5.51 11.92 -5.24
CA LEU A 193 -4.90 12.34 -3.98
C LEU A 193 -4.75 11.22 -2.96
N VAL A 194 -5.69 10.28 -2.90
CA VAL A 194 -5.74 9.22 -1.89
C VAL A 194 -5.76 7.86 -2.56
N TYR A 195 -4.78 7.06 -2.30
CA TYR A 195 -4.69 5.65 -2.70
C TYR A 195 -5.00 4.75 -1.51
N PHE A 196 -5.05 3.45 -1.75
CA PHE A 196 -5.31 2.48 -0.69
C PHE A 196 -4.16 1.47 -0.61
N GLU A 197 -3.83 1.14 0.62
CA GLU A 197 -3.08 -0.04 0.96
C GLU A 197 -4.08 -1.10 1.42
N MET A 198 -4.36 -2.08 0.55
CA MET A 198 -5.29 -3.13 0.91
C MET A 198 -4.61 -4.20 1.75
N ASP A 199 -5.02 -4.35 3.02
CA ASP A 199 -4.68 -5.53 3.78
C ASP A 199 -5.62 -6.68 3.39
N LEU A 200 -5.05 -7.65 2.67
CA LEU A 200 -5.78 -8.79 2.11
C LEU A 200 -6.35 -9.71 3.19
N TYR A 201 -5.66 -9.85 4.32
CA TYR A 201 -6.15 -10.65 5.44
C TYR A 201 -7.42 -10.04 6.05
N TRP A 202 -7.41 -8.75 6.34
CA TRP A 202 -8.56 -8.08 6.95
C TRP A 202 -9.78 -8.05 6.03
N VAL A 203 -9.58 -7.87 4.72
CA VAL A 203 -10.66 -7.96 3.71
C VAL A 203 -11.29 -9.35 3.72
N VAL A 204 -10.47 -10.42 3.62
CA VAL A 204 -10.97 -11.80 3.61
C VAL A 204 -11.60 -12.17 4.94
N ARG A 205 -11.02 -11.76 6.06
CA ARG A 205 -11.56 -11.98 7.39
C ARG A 205 -12.92 -11.31 7.60
N ALA A 206 -13.13 -10.13 7.02
CA ALA A 206 -14.43 -9.44 7.01
C ALA A 206 -15.45 -10.11 6.06
N GLY A 207 -15.12 -11.25 5.44
CA GLY A 207 -15.98 -11.97 4.51
C GLY A 207 -16.14 -11.29 3.15
N LYS A 208 -15.21 -10.41 2.78
CA LYS A 208 -15.22 -9.71 1.50
C LYS A 208 -14.24 -10.35 0.51
N ASP A 209 -14.50 -10.13 -0.79
CA ASP A 209 -13.65 -10.63 -1.87
C ASP A 209 -12.77 -9.49 -2.43
N PRO A 210 -11.43 -9.56 -2.26
CA PRO A 210 -10.53 -8.57 -2.82
C PRO A 210 -10.68 -8.41 -4.34
N LEU A 211 -10.95 -9.52 -5.06
CA LEU A 211 -11.09 -9.50 -6.52
C LEU A 211 -12.31 -8.71 -6.97
N HIS A 212 -13.39 -8.79 -6.21
CA HIS A 212 -14.59 -7.99 -6.45
C HIS A 212 -14.30 -6.49 -6.22
N ILE A 213 -13.65 -6.16 -5.09
CA ILE A 213 -13.30 -4.77 -4.75
C ILE A 213 -12.36 -4.16 -5.81
N PHE A 214 -11.40 -4.91 -6.35
CA PHE A 214 -10.52 -4.44 -7.42
C PHE A 214 -11.27 -4.11 -8.70
N LYS A 215 -12.26 -4.93 -9.08
CA LYS A 215 -13.08 -4.72 -10.28
C LYS A 215 -13.94 -3.46 -10.19
N GLU A 216 -14.48 -3.17 -9.01
CA GLU A 216 -15.30 -1.98 -8.78
C GLU A 216 -14.46 -0.71 -8.67
N ASN A 217 -13.20 -0.81 -8.23
CA ASN A 217 -12.33 0.34 -7.95
C ASN A 217 -10.95 0.16 -8.61
N PRO A 218 -10.86 0.05 -9.94
CA PRO A 218 -9.59 -0.22 -10.61
C PRO A 218 -8.58 0.90 -10.39
N GLY A 219 -7.31 0.51 -10.16
CA GLY A 219 -6.19 1.44 -10.02
C GLY A 219 -6.04 2.10 -8.64
N ARG A 220 -6.94 1.84 -7.68
CA ARG A 220 -6.95 2.49 -6.36
C ARG A 220 -6.00 1.85 -5.34
N PHE A 221 -5.64 0.55 -5.49
CA PHE A 221 -4.96 -0.25 -4.47
C PHE A 221 -3.46 -0.39 -4.79
N LYS A 222 -2.74 0.73 -4.60
CA LYS A 222 -1.33 0.86 -4.94
C LYS A 222 -0.40 0.04 -4.06
N LEU A 223 -0.81 -0.17 -2.83
CA LEU A 223 -0.06 -0.93 -1.83
C LEU A 223 -0.92 -2.10 -1.33
N TRP A 224 -0.26 -3.23 -1.03
CA TRP A 224 -0.93 -4.39 -0.44
C TRP A 224 -0.17 -4.89 0.79
N HIS A 225 -0.90 -5.24 1.86
CA HIS A 225 -0.39 -6.15 2.86
C HIS A 225 -0.71 -7.59 2.46
N VAL A 226 0.35 -8.37 2.27
CA VAL A 226 0.31 -9.80 1.98
C VAL A 226 0.48 -10.53 3.31
N LYS A 227 -0.64 -10.73 3.98
CA LYS A 227 -0.80 -11.28 5.33
C LYS A 227 -1.74 -12.48 5.24
N ASP A 228 -1.25 -13.67 5.59
CA ASP A 228 -2.00 -14.90 5.39
C ASP A 228 -2.80 -15.30 6.63
N MET A 229 -3.91 -15.95 6.41
CA MET A 229 -4.88 -16.36 7.44
C MET A 229 -4.71 -17.83 7.77
N ASP A 230 -4.54 -18.17 9.06
CA ASP A 230 -4.46 -19.55 9.49
C ASP A 230 -5.74 -20.33 9.11
N LYS A 231 -5.55 -21.55 8.57
CA LYS A 231 -6.65 -22.38 8.05
C LYS A 231 -7.62 -22.86 9.13
N LEU A 232 -7.14 -23.06 10.34
CA LEU A 232 -7.91 -23.61 11.44
C LEU A 232 -8.40 -22.54 12.41
N LYS A 233 -7.64 -21.47 12.51
CA LYS A 233 -7.90 -20.33 13.41
C LYS A 233 -7.84 -19.02 12.64
N PRO A 234 -8.91 -18.63 11.91
CA PRO A 234 -8.91 -17.43 11.07
C PRO A 234 -8.59 -16.11 11.78
N ALA A 235 -8.66 -16.09 13.12
CA ALA A 235 -8.24 -14.95 13.94
C ALA A 235 -6.71 -14.81 14.04
N LEU A 236 -5.95 -15.83 13.62
CA LEU A 236 -4.49 -15.83 13.65
C LEU A 236 -3.92 -15.71 12.23
N ASN A 237 -2.72 -15.15 12.16
CA ASN A 237 -1.94 -15.14 10.92
C ASN A 237 -1.13 -16.44 10.80
N THR A 238 -0.50 -16.63 9.67
CA THR A 238 0.50 -17.66 9.41
C THR A 238 1.44 -17.17 8.31
N GLU A 239 2.51 -17.92 8.06
CA GLU A 239 3.44 -17.66 6.97
C GLU A 239 2.72 -17.66 5.62
N VAL A 240 3.04 -16.70 4.76
CA VAL A 240 2.42 -16.56 3.43
C VAL A 240 2.57 -17.84 2.62
N GLY A 241 1.46 -18.38 2.16
CA GLY A 241 1.35 -19.64 1.43
C GLY A 241 1.08 -20.85 2.30
N SER A 242 1.08 -20.72 3.62
CA SER A 242 0.67 -21.77 4.56
C SER A 242 -0.80 -21.67 4.95
N GLY A 243 -1.38 -20.50 4.78
CA GLY A 243 -2.75 -20.17 5.15
C GLY A 243 -3.80 -20.50 4.09
N SER A 244 -4.94 -19.82 4.19
CA SER A 244 -6.13 -20.06 3.38
C SER A 244 -6.37 -19.05 2.27
N ILE A 245 -5.61 -17.95 2.21
CA ILE A 245 -5.80 -16.89 1.20
C ILE A 245 -5.18 -17.32 -0.14
N ASP A 246 -5.96 -17.25 -1.23
CA ASP A 246 -5.46 -17.55 -2.58
C ASP A 246 -4.72 -16.36 -3.20
N PHE A 247 -3.51 -16.11 -2.71
CA PHE A 247 -2.65 -15.07 -3.26
C PHE A 247 -2.33 -15.26 -4.74
N LYS A 248 -2.35 -16.49 -5.25
CA LYS A 248 -2.06 -16.73 -6.69
C LYS A 248 -3.13 -16.11 -7.58
N SER A 249 -4.39 -16.20 -7.19
CA SER A 249 -5.49 -15.55 -7.92
C SER A 249 -5.48 -14.04 -7.72
N ILE A 250 -5.18 -13.56 -6.52
CA ILE A 250 -5.11 -12.13 -6.21
C ILE A 250 -3.99 -11.45 -6.99
N PHE A 251 -2.78 -12.01 -7.04
CA PHE A 251 -1.64 -11.43 -7.76
C PHE A 251 -1.82 -11.35 -9.27
N LYS A 252 -2.70 -12.17 -9.88
CA LYS A 252 -3.06 -12.04 -11.29
C LYS A 252 -3.78 -10.73 -11.59
N GLU A 253 -4.49 -10.18 -10.61
CA GLU A 253 -5.23 -8.93 -10.73
C GLU A 253 -4.43 -7.69 -10.29
N ALA A 254 -3.13 -7.84 -10.04
CA ALA A 254 -2.26 -6.75 -9.59
C ALA A 254 -2.31 -5.52 -10.51
N LYS A 255 -2.39 -5.75 -11.83
CA LYS A 255 -2.52 -4.66 -12.81
C LYS A 255 -3.88 -3.96 -12.71
N LEU A 256 -4.97 -4.70 -12.54
CA LEU A 256 -6.30 -4.14 -12.38
C LEU A 256 -6.40 -3.32 -11.10
N ALA A 257 -5.89 -3.86 -10.00
CA ALA A 257 -5.81 -3.16 -8.71
C ALA A 257 -4.93 -1.90 -8.77
N GLY A 258 -3.94 -1.88 -9.68
CA GLY A 258 -2.96 -0.81 -9.82
C GLY A 258 -1.81 -0.93 -8.84
N MET A 259 -1.53 -2.15 -8.32
CA MET A 259 -0.50 -2.41 -7.30
C MET A 259 0.89 -1.96 -7.79
N GLU A 260 1.58 -1.20 -6.96
CA GLU A 260 2.95 -0.74 -7.17
C GLU A 260 3.92 -1.46 -6.21
N HIS A 261 3.52 -1.61 -4.94
CA HIS A 261 4.30 -2.32 -3.92
C HIS A 261 3.42 -3.24 -3.09
N PHE A 262 4.03 -4.23 -2.47
CA PHE A 262 3.38 -5.07 -1.47
C PHE A 262 4.35 -5.38 -0.34
N PHE A 263 3.80 -5.60 0.85
CA PHE A 263 4.56 -5.89 2.06
C PHE A 263 4.03 -7.15 2.72
N VAL A 264 4.93 -8.07 3.04
CA VAL A 264 4.60 -9.18 3.93
C VAL A 264 4.34 -8.63 5.32
N GLU A 265 3.28 -9.10 5.96
CA GLU A 265 3.03 -8.83 7.36
C GLU A 265 2.55 -10.10 8.08
N GLN A 266 3.03 -10.30 9.30
CA GLN A 266 2.55 -11.32 10.22
C GLN A 266 2.67 -10.79 11.65
N GLU A 267 1.56 -10.75 12.39
CA GLU A 267 1.54 -10.15 13.72
C GLU A 267 1.63 -11.16 14.86
N ASN A 268 1.33 -12.42 14.58
CA ASN A 268 1.24 -13.48 15.58
C ASN A 268 1.46 -14.86 14.97
N ASN A 269 1.41 -15.91 15.81
CA ASN A 269 1.40 -17.32 15.40
C ASN A 269 2.57 -17.68 14.47
N PHE A 270 3.77 -17.20 14.82
CA PHE A 270 5.01 -17.58 14.14
C PHE A 270 5.31 -19.05 14.39
N ALA A 271 5.57 -19.83 13.33
CA ALA A 271 5.81 -21.27 13.45
C ALA A 271 7.02 -21.62 14.34
N ILE A 272 8.09 -20.83 14.26
CA ILE A 272 9.29 -20.96 15.09
C ILE A 272 9.56 -19.62 15.79
N ASN A 273 9.87 -18.59 15.02
CA ASN A 273 10.06 -17.21 15.46
C ASN A 273 9.80 -16.26 14.27
N SER A 274 9.75 -14.96 14.53
CA SER A 274 9.44 -13.95 13.53
C SER A 274 10.41 -13.92 12.33
N PHE A 275 11.71 -14.14 12.57
CA PHE A 275 12.73 -14.13 11.49
C PHE A 275 12.62 -15.35 10.56
N ASP A 276 12.36 -16.54 11.09
CA ASP A 276 12.12 -17.72 10.27
C ASP A 276 10.82 -17.61 9.47
N SER A 277 9.79 -17.04 10.08
CA SER A 277 8.49 -16.83 9.42
C SER A 277 8.59 -15.83 8.26
N ILE A 278 9.24 -14.67 8.43
CA ILE A 278 9.41 -13.72 7.32
C ILE A 278 10.25 -14.33 6.18
N LYS A 279 11.29 -15.11 6.50
CA LYS A 279 12.10 -15.82 5.50
C LYS A 279 11.27 -16.83 4.73
N THR A 280 10.46 -17.64 5.42
CA THR A 280 9.54 -18.61 4.79
C THR A 280 8.57 -17.91 3.84
N SER A 281 7.94 -16.83 4.28
CA SER A 281 7.03 -16.02 3.47
C SER A 281 7.72 -15.42 2.24
N CYS A 282 8.93 -14.87 2.39
CA CYS A 282 9.72 -14.31 1.30
C CYS A 282 10.07 -15.37 0.24
N VAL A 283 10.50 -16.57 0.68
CA VAL A 283 10.81 -17.69 -0.22
C VAL A 283 9.57 -18.15 -0.97
N PHE A 284 8.41 -18.29 -0.29
CA PHE A 284 7.16 -18.66 -0.96
C PHE A 284 6.78 -17.65 -2.05
N ILE A 285 6.78 -16.36 -1.74
CA ILE A 285 6.44 -15.28 -2.68
C ILE A 285 7.37 -15.30 -3.89
N SER A 286 8.68 -15.33 -3.63
CA SER A 286 9.69 -15.36 -4.69
C SER A 286 9.50 -16.54 -5.64
N ASN A 287 9.10 -17.71 -5.11
CA ASN A 287 8.98 -18.93 -5.89
C ASN A 287 7.62 -19.08 -6.58
N ASN A 288 6.53 -18.49 -6.05
CA ASN A 288 5.18 -18.82 -6.47
C ASN A 288 4.37 -17.63 -7.00
N LEU A 289 4.65 -16.39 -6.56
CA LEU A 289 3.80 -15.25 -6.89
C LEU A 289 4.43 -14.28 -7.89
N ILE A 290 5.76 -14.09 -7.85
CA ILE A 290 6.48 -13.11 -8.68
C ILE A 290 7.45 -13.74 -9.68
N ARG A 291 7.37 -15.04 -9.91
CA ARG A 291 8.10 -15.70 -11.00
C ARG A 291 7.49 -15.31 -12.36
N LYS A 292 8.37 -15.05 -13.33
CA LYS A 292 8.01 -14.95 -14.75
C LYS A 292 7.56 -16.28 -15.30
#